data_0582e83256e5f8d28be1aa1d6b132192
#
_entry.id   0582e83256e5f8d28be1aa1d6b132192
#
_cell.length_a   1.000
_cell.length_b   1.000
_cell.length_c   1.000
_cell.angle_alpha   90.00
_cell.angle_beta   90.00
_cell.angle_gamma   90.00
#
_symmetry.space_group_name_H-M   'P 1'
#
loop_
_entity.id
_entity.type
_entity.pdbx_description
1 polymer ?
#
loop_
_entity_poly.entity_id
_entity_poly.type
_entity_poly.pdbx_seq_one_letter_code
_entity_poly.pdbx_strand_id
1 'polypeptide(L)'
;MKLALAPIPYFWSADAIRAFYAQVAAWPVDIVYLGETICGKRRSLAFEDWMEIGEELGKAGKEVVLSSIALLEAESELSTLARICNNHRFPVEANDMGAVHLLQRGHPIHTDTSEQGNPKNTETPAEDTPSFVVGPHINTYNAETLSLLAHVGAMRWVAPVELSRATLAELQKTRPDGIQTEVFVYGRLPLAFSARCFTARAHNLPKDQCDFCCGDYPDGLALKTQEDRNLFTINGVQVQSAGHCNLLMAMEELSELGVDILRIAPQFQDTEAVVRAFRGVLNGDTTMSAALDTLSPPSPAGWCNGFWLDKPGMVWEEAMFEEELNLEI
;
A
#
# COMPACT_ATOMS: atom_id res chain seq x y z
N MET A 1 -9.39 14.67 -4.98
CA MET A 1 -8.65 13.47 -4.55
C MET A 1 -8.35 13.55 -3.05
N LYS A 2 -8.24 12.39 -2.36
CA LYS A 2 -7.77 12.25 -0.97
C LYS A 2 -6.30 11.82 -0.95
N LEU A 3 -5.59 12.07 0.17
CA LEU A 3 -4.26 11.49 0.43
C LEU A 3 -4.36 10.31 1.39
N ALA A 4 -3.76 9.19 1.03
CA ALA A 4 -3.63 8.02 1.87
C ALA A 4 -2.16 7.76 2.23
N LEU A 5 -1.91 7.39 3.48
CA LEU A 5 -0.63 6.87 3.93
C LEU A 5 -0.70 5.35 3.99
N ALA A 6 0.12 4.67 3.20
CA ALA A 6 0.23 3.21 3.18
C ALA A 6 0.73 2.65 4.52
N PRO A 7 0.58 1.35 4.80
CA PRO A 7 1.23 0.73 5.95
C PRO A 7 2.75 0.92 5.87
N ILE A 8 3.40 1.00 7.02
CA ILE A 8 4.87 1.02 7.09
C ILE A 8 5.40 -0.30 6.51
N PRO A 9 6.15 -0.29 5.40
CA PRO A 9 6.62 -1.55 4.80
C PRO A 9 7.85 -2.13 5.49
N TYR A 10 8.54 -1.34 6.32
CA TYR A 10 9.81 -1.71 6.94
C TYR A 10 9.63 -2.21 8.37
N PHE A 11 10.64 -2.93 8.87
CA PHE A 11 10.62 -3.41 10.24
C PHE A 11 11.22 -2.37 11.19
N TRP A 12 10.34 -1.52 11.74
CA TRP A 12 10.72 -0.54 12.75
C TRP A 12 10.42 -1.07 14.16
N SER A 13 11.08 -0.48 15.16
CA SER A 13 10.77 -0.78 16.57
C SER A 13 9.37 -0.30 16.95
N ALA A 14 8.79 -0.89 17.99
CA ALA A 14 7.49 -0.49 18.52
C ALA A 14 7.44 1.00 18.84
N ASP A 15 8.48 1.53 19.48
CA ASP A 15 8.57 2.95 19.85
C ASP A 15 8.62 3.86 18.61
N ALA A 16 9.37 3.46 17.58
CA ALA A 16 9.45 4.21 16.33
C ALA A 16 8.08 4.23 15.60
N ILE A 17 7.36 3.10 15.56
CA ILE A 17 6.03 3.01 14.97
C ILE A 17 5.04 3.91 15.73
N ARG A 18 5.01 3.82 17.06
CA ARG A 18 4.11 4.65 17.88
C ARG A 18 4.42 6.14 17.73
N ALA A 19 5.70 6.52 17.76
CA ALA A 19 6.13 7.90 17.58
C ALA A 19 5.75 8.44 16.18
N PHE A 20 5.88 7.61 15.14
CA PHE A 20 5.51 7.96 13.78
C PHE A 20 4.00 8.24 13.66
N TYR A 21 3.14 7.32 14.10
CA TYR A 21 1.69 7.50 13.99
C TYR A 21 1.15 8.61 14.90
N ALA A 22 1.79 8.87 16.04
CA ALA A 22 1.48 10.04 16.87
C ALA A 22 1.70 11.37 16.10
N GLN A 23 2.75 11.44 15.25
CA GLN A 23 2.98 12.60 14.38
C GLN A 23 1.96 12.64 13.23
N VAL A 24 1.67 11.48 12.60
CA VAL A 24 0.70 11.36 11.51
C VAL A 24 -0.68 11.88 11.89
N ALA A 25 -1.08 11.81 13.15
CA ALA A 25 -2.33 12.37 13.64
C ALA A 25 -2.50 13.87 13.29
N ALA A 26 -1.39 14.62 13.24
CA ALA A 26 -1.37 16.05 12.91
C ALA A 26 -1.09 16.34 11.42
N TRP A 27 -0.74 15.34 10.62
CA TRP A 27 -0.40 15.55 9.22
C TRP A 27 -1.65 15.72 8.34
N PRO A 28 -1.55 16.40 7.20
CA PRO A 28 -2.69 16.61 6.30
C PRO A 28 -2.95 15.39 5.39
N VAL A 29 -3.04 14.20 5.97
CA VAL A 29 -3.51 12.97 5.30
C VAL A 29 -4.97 12.71 5.66
N ASP A 30 -5.73 12.09 4.75
CA ASP A 30 -7.14 11.77 4.95
C ASP A 30 -7.32 10.32 5.44
N ILE A 31 -6.49 9.41 4.94
CA ILE A 31 -6.60 7.96 5.16
C ILE A 31 -5.26 7.42 5.67
N VAL A 32 -5.30 6.54 6.65
CA VAL A 32 -4.10 5.88 7.19
C VAL A 32 -4.31 4.37 7.23
N TYR A 33 -3.41 3.66 6.58
CA TYR A 33 -3.37 2.20 6.60
C TYR A 33 -2.43 1.71 7.69
N LEU A 34 -2.86 0.73 8.47
CA LEU A 34 -2.15 0.19 9.62
C LEU A 34 -1.96 -1.33 9.48
N GLY A 35 -0.84 -1.84 9.93
CA GLY A 35 -0.58 -3.27 10.02
C GLY A 35 0.74 -3.70 9.39
N GLU A 36 1.12 -4.95 9.62
CA GLU A 36 2.28 -5.59 9.02
C GLU A 36 1.85 -6.30 7.72
N THR A 37 2.40 -5.87 6.60
CA THR A 37 2.03 -6.39 5.27
C THR A 37 3.09 -7.28 4.63
N ILE A 38 4.31 -7.30 5.17
CA ILE A 38 5.48 -7.91 4.53
C ILE A 38 5.82 -9.29 5.10
N CYS A 39 5.95 -9.42 6.43
CA CYS A 39 6.44 -10.65 7.02
C CYS A 39 5.73 -10.98 8.33
N GLY A 40 5.00 -12.09 8.38
CA GLY A 40 4.25 -12.53 9.57
C GLY A 40 5.09 -12.83 10.82
N LYS A 41 6.42 -12.86 10.68
CA LYS A 41 7.34 -12.95 11.82
C LYS A 41 7.57 -11.60 12.51
N ARG A 42 7.40 -10.48 11.82
CA ARG A 42 7.54 -9.14 12.37
C ARG A 42 6.38 -8.86 13.33
N ARG A 43 6.70 -8.71 14.61
CA ARG A 43 5.72 -8.52 15.68
C ARG A 43 6.16 -7.38 16.59
N SER A 44 6.48 -6.22 15.99
CA SER A 44 6.81 -5.01 16.77
C SER A 44 5.64 -4.57 17.64
N LEU A 45 4.41 -4.73 17.13
CA LEU A 45 3.17 -4.40 17.81
C LEU A 45 2.23 -5.62 17.84
N ALA A 46 1.49 -5.76 18.93
CA ALA A 46 0.37 -6.69 19.01
C ALA A 46 -0.86 -6.14 18.25
N PHE A 47 -1.85 -6.98 18.00
CA PHE A 47 -3.08 -6.55 17.35
C PHE A 47 -3.79 -5.42 18.11
N GLU A 48 -3.81 -5.51 19.45
CA GLU A 48 -4.40 -4.50 20.33
C GLU A 48 -3.71 -3.15 20.20
N ASP A 49 -2.38 -3.14 20.03
CA ASP A 49 -1.61 -1.91 19.82
C ASP A 49 -2.01 -1.22 18.51
N TRP A 50 -2.22 -2.01 17.43
CA TRP A 50 -2.72 -1.48 16.16
C TRP A 50 -4.12 -0.90 16.29
N MET A 51 -4.99 -1.55 17.06
CA MET A 51 -6.35 -1.05 17.32
C MET A 51 -6.31 0.28 18.09
N GLU A 52 -5.46 0.39 19.11
CA GLU A 52 -5.26 1.62 19.91
C GLU A 52 -4.79 2.78 19.03
N ILE A 53 -3.74 2.56 18.22
CA ILE A 53 -3.24 3.56 17.25
C ILE A 53 -4.36 3.97 16.28
N GLY A 54 -5.13 3.02 15.78
CA GLY A 54 -6.25 3.29 14.89
C GLY A 54 -7.33 4.16 15.54
N GLU A 55 -7.63 3.92 16.82
CA GLU A 55 -8.58 4.75 17.56
C GLU A 55 -8.09 6.19 17.76
N GLU A 56 -6.80 6.36 18.05
CA GLU A 56 -6.20 7.69 18.19
C GLU A 56 -6.23 8.46 16.88
N LEU A 57 -5.88 7.81 15.77
CA LEU A 57 -5.96 8.41 14.43
C LEU A 57 -7.41 8.73 14.03
N GLY A 58 -8.36 7.84 14.36
CA GLY A 58 -9.79 8.09 14.14
C GLY A 58 -10.30 9.31 14.93
N LYS A 59 -9.87 9.47 16.19
CA LYS A 59 -10.17 10.68 17.00
C LYS A 59 -9.56 11.95 16.39
N ALA A 60 -8.42 11.82 15.69
CA ALA A 60 -7.79 12.92 14.95
C ALA A 60 -8.46 13.20 13.58
N GLY A 61 -9.57 12.51 13.25
CA GLY A 61 -10.35 12.71 12.03
C GLY A 61 -9.83 11.95 10.81
N LYS A 62 -8.96 10.93 10.98
CA LYS A 62 -8.47 10.11 9.89
C LYS A 62 -9.41 8.94 9.63
N GLU A 63 -9.61 8.59 8.35
CA GLU A 63 -10.12 7.27 7.96
C GLU A 63 -9.01 6.24 8.21
N VAL A 64 -9.31 5.18 8.95
CA VAL A 64 -8.33 4.14 9.29
C VAL A 64 -8.69 2.84 8.60
N VAL A 65 -7.71 2.17 8.02
CA VAL A 65 -7.85 0.86 7.35
C VAL A 65 -6.81 -0.09 7.92
N LEU A 66 -7.21 -1.30 8.31
CA LEU A 66 -6.26 -2.34 8.73
C LEU A 66 -5.81 -3.15 7.52
N SER A 67 -4.52 -3.32 7.35
CA SER A 67 -3.94 -4.08 6.24
C SER A 67 -3.61 -5.50 6.63
N SER A 68 -4.00 -6.46 5.80
CA SER A 68 -3.58 -7.85 5.93
C SER A 68 -2.20 -8.07 5.31
N ILE A 69 -1.55 -9.19 5.70
CA ILE A 69 -0.27 -9.58 5.11
C ILE A 69 -0.43 -9.98 3.63
N ALA A 70 0.59 -9.69 2.82
CA ALA A 70 0.59 -9.98 1.38
C ALA A 70 0.89 -11.44 1.04
N LEU A 71 1.61 -12.17 1.90
CA LEU A 71 2.00 -13.55 1.67
C LEU A 71 1.81 -14.37 2.94
N LEU A 72 0.80 -15.25 2.92
CA LEU A 72 0.53 -16.21 3.99
C LEU A 72 1.37 -17.48 3.77
N GLU A 73 2.21 -17.84 4.73
CA GLU A 73 3.13 -18.97 4.63
C GLU A 73 2.91 -20.05 5.70
N ALA A 74 2.22 -19.70 6.79
CA ALA A 74 2.03 -20.58 7.93
C ALA A 74 0.59 -20.58 8.42
N GLU A 75 0.13 -21.71 8.94
CA GLU A 75 -1.21 -21.85 9.51
C GLU A 75 -1.46 -20.85 10.66
N SER A 76 -0.45 -20.56 11.47
CA SER A 76 -0.55 -19.55 12.53
C SER A 76 -0.86 -18.13 12.02
N GLU A 77 -0.56 -17.83 10.76
CA GLU A 77 -0.87 -16.54 10.15
C GLU A 77 -2.35 -16.45 9.76
N LEU A 78 -3.01 -17.58 9.50
CA LEU A 78 -4.45 -17.62 9.22
C LEU A 78 -5.28 -17.15 10.42
N SER A 79 -4.88 -17.51 11.65
CA SER A 79 -5.56 -17.02 12.86
C SER A 79 -5.41 -15.50 13.04
N THR A 80 -4.25 -14.97 12.72
CA THR A 80 -4.01 -13.51 12.72
C THR A 80 -4.85 -12.82 11.63
N LEU A 81 -4.91 -13.40 10.43
CA LEU A 81 -5.73 -12.89 9.34
C LEU A 81 -7.22 -12.86 9.74
N ALA A 82 -7.74 -13.97 10.28
CA ALA A 82 -9.13 -14.04 10.75
C ALA A 82 -9.42 -12.96 11.79
N ARG A 83 -8.49 -12.70 12.72
CA ARG A 83 -8.62 -11.66 13.73
C ARG A 83 -8.65 -10.24 13.14
N ILE A 84 -7.83 -9.96 12.13
CA ILE A 84 -7.85 -8.69 11.39
C ILE A 84 -9.19 -8.53 10.65
N CYS A 85 -9.64 -9.56 9.93
CA CYS A 85 -10.91 -9.52 9.19
C CYS A 85 -12.13 -9.36 10.10
N ASN A 86 -12.06 -9.87 11.34
CA ASN A 86 -13.13 -9.81 12.34
C ASN A 86 -13.02 -8.63 13.30
N ASN A 87 -12.27 -7.58 12.98
CA ASN A 87 -12.06 -6.46 13.90
C ASN A 87 -13.32 -5.62 14.19
N HIS A 88 -14.35 -5.68 13.35
CA HIS A 88 -15.65 -4.99 13.47
C HIS A 88 -15.58 -3.45 13.66
N ARG A 89 -14.41 -2.85 13.48
CA ARG A 89 -14.20 -1.43 13.75
C ARG A 89 -13.70 -0.65 12.54
N PHE A 90 -12.74 -1.23 11.81
CA PHE A 90 -12.09 -0.59 10.69
C PHE A 90 -12.27 -1.43 9.42
N PRO A 91 -12.41 -0.82 8.25
CA PRO A 91 -12.28 -1.51 6.98
C PRO A 91 -10.94 -2.26 6.91
N VAL A 92 -10.89 -3.33 6.12
CA VAL A 92 -9.69 -4.14 5.95
C VAL A 92 -9.19 -4.04 4.51
N GLU A 93 -7.90 -3.80 4.35
CA GLU A 93 -7.19 -3.98 3.08
C GLU A 93 -6.80 -5.43 2.94
N ALA A 94 -7.42 -6.11 1.99
CA ALA A 94 -7.10 -7.48 1.62
C ALA A 94 -5.89 -7.50 0.68
N ASN A 95 -4.78 -8.06 1.13
CA ASN A 95 -3.57 -8.25 0.34
C ASN A 95 -3.35 -9.71 -0.10
N ASP A 96 -4.21 -10.62 0.32
CA ASP A 96 -4.27 -12.03 -0.05
C ASP A 96 -5.70 -12.46 -0.31
N MET A 97 -5.91 -13.45 -1.19
CA MET A 97 -7.25 -13.96 -1.52
C MET A 97 -7.93 -14.64 -0.32
N GLY A 98 -7.18 -15.11 0.67
CA GLY A 98 -7.73 -15.61 1.94
C GLY A 98 -8.45 -14.50 2.72
N ALA A 99 -7.91 -13.27 2.71
CA ALA A 99 -8.58 -12.10 3.27
C ALA A 99 -9.87 -11.77 2.51
N VAL A 100 -9.82 -11.76 1.17
CA VAL A 100 -11.01 -11.56 0.32
C VAL A 100 -12.09 -12.58 0.65
N HIS A 101 -11.70 -13.87 0.79
CA HIS A 101 -12.63 -14.93 1.15
C HIS A 101 -13.32 -14.70 2.51
N LEU A 102 -12.57 -14.25 3.52
CA LEU A 102 -13.13 -13.97 4.85
C LEU A 102 -14.01 -12.70 4.87
N LEU A 103 -13.74 -11.73 4.00
CA LEU A 103 -14.42 -10.43 3.96
C LEU A 103 -15.59 -10.37 2.96
N GLN A 104 -15.74 -11.36 2.09
CA GLN A 104 -16.80 -11.35 1.07
C GLN A 104 -18.19 -11.33 1.68
N ARG A 105 -19.11 -10.61 1.06
CA ARG A 105 -20.51 -10.53 1.50
C ARG A 105 -21.18 -11.89 1.57
N GLY A 106 -21.88 -12.14 2.66
CA GLY A 106 -22.63 -13.40 2.87
C GLY A 106 -21.76 -14.59 3.33
N HIS A 107 -20.45 -14.38 3.55
CA HIS A 107 -19.65 -15.44 4.16
C HIS A 107 -19.78 -15.36 5.70
N PRO A 108 -20.28 -16.43 6.37
CA PRO A 108 -20.28 -16.45 7.83
C PRO A 108 -18.83 -16.49 8.32
N ILE A 109 -18.44 -15.47 9.07
CA ILE A 109 -17.13 -15.44 9.73
C ILE A 109 -17.22 -16.38 10.94
N HIS A 110 -16.71 -17.61 10.79
CA HIS A 110 -16.69 -18.58 11.87
C HIS A 110 -15.70 -18.15 12.96
N THR A 111 -16.24 -17.74 14.09
CA THR A 111 -15.48 -17.41 15.30
C THR A 111 -15.21 -18.60 16.20
N ASP A 112 -15.68 -19.80 15.88
CA ASP A 112 -15.51 -20.99 16.74
C ASP A 112 -15.11 -22.24 15.96
N THR A 113 -13.98 -22.82 16.33
CA THR A 113 -13.46 -24.08 15.83
C THR A 113 -14.10 -25.32 16.54
N SER A 114 -15.18 -25.15 17.29
CA SER A 114 -15.69 -26.20 18.19
C SER A 114 -17.04 -26.81 17.86
N GLU A 115 -17.76 -26.42 16.81
CA GLU A 115 -19.00 -27.14 16.47
C GLU A 115 -19.10 -27.50 14.99
N GLN A 116 -19.06 -28.81 14.73
CA GLN A 116 -19.46 -29.46 13.47
C GLN A 116 -20.98 -29.29 13.27
N GLY A 117 -21.39 -28.15 12.77
CA GLY A 117 -22.77 -27.84 12.38
C GLY A 117 -22.86 -27.61 10.88
N ASN A 118 -23.64 -28.41 10.18
CA ASN A 118 -23.97 -28.28 8.76
C ASN A 118 -24.51 -26.88 8.44
N PRO A 119 -23.92 -26.08 7.53
CA PRO A 119 -24.39 -24.74 7.24
C PRO A 119 -25.77 -24.81 6.57
N LYS A 120 -26.80 -24.35 7.28
CA LYS A 120 -28.07 -24.03 6.65
C LYS A 120 -27.89 -22.74 5.87
N ASN A 121 -28.05 -22.79 4.55
CA ASN A 121 -28.22 -21.65 3.68
C ASN A 121 -29.35 -20.77 4.21
N THR A 122 -29.02 -19.67 4.85
CA THR A 122 -29.94 -18.54 5.06
C THR A 122 -29.49 -17.42 4.18
N GLU A 123 -30.11 -17.31 3.02
CA GLU A 123 -30.01 -16.17 2.11
C GLU A 123 -30.66 -14.94 2.76
N THR A 124 -29.92 -14.21 3.55
CA THR A 124 -30.21 -12.82 3.86
C THR A 124 -28.89 -12.09 3.85
N PRO A 125 -28.66 -11.11 2.94
CA PRO A 125 -27.49 -10.25 3.02
C PRO A 125 -27.59 -9.52 4.35
N ALA A 126 -26.67 -9.74 5.26
CA ALA A 126 -26.53 -8.89 6.42
C ALA A 126 -26.19 -7.48 5.93
N GLU A 127 -27.03 -6.50 6.23
CA GLU A 127 -26.84 -5.07 5.89
C GLU A 127 -25.53 -4.49 6.48
N ASP A 128 -24.84 -5.22 7.34
CA ASP A 128 -23.63 -4.84 8.08
C ASP A 128 -22.35 -5.57 7.67
N THR A 129 -22.25 -6.14 6.47
CA THR A 129 -20.98 -6.75 6.05
C THR A 129 -19.97 -5.63 5.76
N PRO A 130 -18.83 -5.55 6.49
CA PRO A 130 -17.86 -4.50 6.24
C PRO A 130 -17.35 -4.59 4.82
N SER A 131 -17.45 -3.49 4.09
CA SER A 131 -16.82 -3.32 2.79
C SER A 131 -15.30 -3.33 2.98
N PHE A 132 -14.56 -3.91 2.03
CA PHE A 132 -13.11 -4.04 2.13
C PHE A 132 -12.39 -3.30 1.00
N VAL A 133 -11.10 -3.08 1.19
CA VAL A 133 -10.19 -2.51 0.19
C VAL A 133 -9.44 -3.66 -0.48
N VAL A 134 -9.44 -3.70 -1.80
CA VAL A 134 -8.55 -4.58 -2.59
C VAL A 134 -7.16 -3.98 -2.56
N GLY A 135 -6.24 -4.62 -1.86
CA GLY A 135 -4.88 -4.14 -1.73
C GLY A 135 -4.03 -4.33 -3.00
N PRO A 136 -2.87 -3.65 -3.07
CA PRO A 136 -2.02 -3.64 -4.28
C PRO A 136 -1.40 -4.99 -4.61
N HIS A 137 -1.47 -5.96 -3.70
CA HIS A 137 -0.92 -7.30 -3.87
C HIS A 137 -1.93 -8.32 -4.42
N ILE A 138 -3.18 -7.92 -4.60
CA ILE A 138 -4.17 -8.68 -5.37
C ILE A 138 -4.01 -8.30 -6.83
N ASN A 139 -3.65 -9.26 -7.68
CA ASN A 139 -3.37 -9.07 -9.10
C ASN A 139 -4.63 -8.68 -9.90
N THR A 140 -5.04 -7.41 -9.80
CA THR A 140 -6.24 -6.87 -10.46
C THR A 140 -5.83 -5.98 -11.63
N TYR A 141 -5.72 -6.57 -12.83
CA TYR A 141 -5.24 -5.92 -14.06
C TYR A 141 -6.31 -5.82 -15.14
N ASN A 142 -7.55 -6.23 -14.86
CA ASN A 142 -8.62 -6.23 -15.84
C ASN A 142 -9.98 -5.95 -15.20
N ALA A 143 -10.92 -5.52 -16.01
CA ALA A 143 -12.26 -5.12 -15.60
C ALA A 143 -13.08 -6.27 -15.01
N GLU A 144 -12.92 -7.48 -15.52
CA GLU A 144 -13.65 -8.68 -15.08
C GLU A 144 -13.26 -9.02 -13.63
N THR A 145 -11.95 -9.03 -13.33
CA THR A 145 -11.46 -9.24 -11.95
C THR A 145 -11.95 -8.14 -11.02
N LEU A 146 -11.89 -6.88 -11.45
CA LEU A 146 -12.38 -5.76 -10.64
C LEU A 146 -13.89 -5.86 -10.38
N SER A 147 -14.68 -6.24 -11.39
CA SER A 147 -16.12 -6.45 -11.28
C SER A 147 -16.45 -7.60 -10.33
N LEU A 148 -15.69 -8.70 -10.37
CA LEU A 148 -15.85 -9.82 -9.43
C LEU A 148 -15.61 -9.36 -7.99
N LEU A 149 -14.52 -8.62 -7.75
CA LEU A 149 -14.17 -8.10 -6.43
C LEU A 149 -15.21 -7.10 -5.90
N ALA A 150 -15.72 -6.24 -6.77
CA ALA A 150 -16.83 -5.34 -6.46
C ALA A 150 -18.09 -6.12 -6.02
N HIS A 151 -18.42 -7.18 -6.77
CA HIS A 151 -19.59 -8.03 -6.46
C HIS A 151 -19.49 -8.67 -5.07
N VAL A 152 -18.31 -9.11 -4.66
CA VAL A 152 -18.09 -9.72 -3.34
C VAL A 152 -17.91 -8.71 -2.20
N GLY A 153 -17.96 -7.40 -2.48
CA GLY A 153 -18.04 -6.36 -1.46
C GLY A 153 -16.89 -5.39 -1.37
N ALA A 154 -15.97 -5.39 -2.35
CA ALA A 154 -14.93 -4.36 -2.38
C ALA A 154 -15.54 -2.95 -2.53
N MET A 155 -15.01 -1.98 -1.78
CA MET A 155 -15.39 -0.56 -1.86
C MET A 155 -14.30 0.31 -2.50
N ARG A 156 -13.09 -0.19 -2.54
CA ARG A 156 -11.90 0.50 -3.03
C ARG A 156 -10.95 -0.50 -3.64
N TRP A 157 -10.26 -0.08 -4.67
CA TRP A 157 -9.22 -0.83 -5.35
C TRP A 157 -7.94 -0.02 -5.37
N VAL A 158 -6.87 -0.59 -4.83
CA VAL A 158 -5.52 -0.04 -4.97
C VAL A 158 -4.93 -0.62 -6.25
N ALA A 159 -4.71 0.24 -7.24
CA ALA A 159 -4.16 -0.18 -8.53
C ALA A 159 -2.76 -0.77 -8.35
N PRO A 160 -2.44 -1.92 -8.97
CA PRO A 160 -1.09 -2.44 -9.01
C PRO A 160 -0.10 -1.41 -9.55
N VAL A 161 1.09 -1.33 -8.95
CA VAL A 161 2.09 -0.30 -9.28
C VAL A 161 2.63 -0.38 -10.71
N GLU A 162 2.43 -1.50 -11.39
CA GLU A 162 2.88 -1.75 -12.76
C GLU A 162 1.89 -1.26 -13.83
N LEU A 163 0.70 -0.77 -13.42
CA LEU A 163 -0.26 -0.22 -14.37
C LEU A 163 0.20 1.12 -14.91
N SER A 164 0.25 1.22 -16.24
CA SER A 164 0.48 2.48 -16.92
C SER A 164 -0.78 3.37 -16.89
N ARG A 165 -0.60 4.68 -17.11
CA ARG A 165 -1.71 5.64 -17.24
C ARG A 165 -2.71 5.21 -18.32
N ALA A 166 -2.23 4.67 -19.43
CA ALA A 166 -3.09 4.20 -20.53
C ALA A 166 -3.95 3.01 -20.10
N THR A 167 -3.37 2.03 -19.43
CA THR A 167 -4.10 0.86 -18.91
C THR A 167 -5.10 1.28 -17.83
N LEU A 168 -4.70 2.18 -16.92
CA LEU A 168 -5.60 2.71 -15.91
C LEU A 168 -6.78 3.45 -16.54
N ALA A 169 -6.54 4.27 -17.57
CA ALA A 169 -7.61 4.97 -18.30
C ALA A 169 -8.67 4.02 -18.87
N GLU A 170 -8.25 2.88 -19.43
CA GLU A 170 -9.19 1.86 -19.93
C GLU A 170 -9.99 1.20 -18.79
N LEU A 171 -9.34 0.88 -17.67
CA LEU A 171 -10.01 0.32 -16.50
C LEU A 171 -11.02 1.29 -15.87
N GLN A 172 -10.69 2.58 -15.82
CA GLN A 172 -11.59 3.62 -15.31
C GLN A 172 -12.90 3.75 -16.13
N LYS A 173 -12.87 3.50 -17.44
CA LYS A 173 -14.07 3.52 -18.30
C LYS A 173 -15.08 2.43 -17.93
N THR A 174 -14.61 1.33 -17.36
CA THR A 174 -15.41 0.15 -17.01
C THR A 174 -15.44 -0.13 -15.50
N ARG A 175 -14.94 0.82 -14.71
CA ARG A 175 -14.93 0.71 -13.25
C ARG A 175 -16.35 0.55 -12.72
N PRO A 176 -16.61 -0.47 -11.89
CA PRO A 176 -17.93 -0.64 -11.27
C PRO A 176 -18.31 0.58 -10.43
N ASP A 177 -19.61 0.92 -10.44
CA ASP A 177 -20.14 2.01 -9.63
C ASP A 177 -19.88 1.78 -8.13
N GLY A 178 -19.48 2.84 -7.43
CA GLY A 178 -19.22 2.81 -5.99
C GLY A 178 -17.81 2.31 -5.60
N ILE A 179 -16.99 1.86 -6.55
CA ILE A 179 -15.59 1.50 -6.28
C ILE A 179 -14.70 2.75 -6.39
N GLN A 180 -13.96 3.04 -5.34
CA GLN A 180 -12.92 4.06 -5.35
C GLN A 180 -11.62 3.51 -5.96
N THR A 181 -10.92 4.32 -6.75
CA THR A 181 -9.59 4.00 -7.28
C THR A 181 -8.52 4.70 -6.46
N GLU A 182 -7.58 3.93 -5.94
CA GLU A 182 -6.41 4.42 -5.22
C GLU A 182 -5.14 4.08 -6.02
N VAL A 183 -4.26 5.07 -6.24
CA VAL A 183 -3.01 4.91 -7.01
C VAL A 183 -1.81 5.20 -6.13
N PHE A 184 -0.80 4.34 -6.21
CA PHE A 184 0.50 4.51 -5.56
C PHE A 184 1.27 5.63 -6.27
N VAL A 185 1.53 6.72 -5.56
CA VAL A 185 2.16 7.91 -6.16
C VAL A 185 3.54 8.23 -5.59
N TYR A 186 3.89 7.65 -4.44
CA TYR A 186 5.20 7.94 -3.84
C TYR A 186 5.71 6.78 -2.99
N GLY A 187 7.00 6.46 -3.16
CA GLY A 187 7.74 5.47 -2.39
C GLY A 187 8.47 4.44 -3.26
N ARG A 188 9.13 3.46 -2.65
CA ARG A 188 9.73 2.35 -3.40
C ARG A 188 8.66 1.44 -3.95
N LEU A 189 8.73 1.14 -5.25
CA LEU A 189 7.79 0.22 -5.91
C LEU A 189 7.93 -1.19 -5.34
N PRO A 190 6.87 -1.82 -4.81
CA PRO A 190 6.87 -3.23 -4.45
C PRO A 190 6.88 -4.08 -5.73
N LEU A 191 8.02 -4.72 -6.05
CA LEU A 191 8.20 -5.43 -7.31
C LEU A 191 7.92 -6.93 -7.20
N ALA A 192 8.27 -7.56 -6.08
CA ALA A 192 8.07 -9.00 -5.90
C ALA A 192 8.03 -9.41 -4.44
N PHE A 193 7.32 -10.51 -4.16
CA PHE A 193 7.32 -11.23 -2.90
C PHE A 193 7.85 -12.65 -3.09
N SER A 194 8.54 -13.17 -2.08
CA SER A 194 9.05 -14.52 -2.07
C SER A 194 8.84 -15.16 -0.70
N ALA A 195 8.49 -16.44 -0.68
CA ALA A 195 8.45 -17.23 0.54
C ALA A 195 9.85 -17.36 1.23
N ARG A 196 10.89 -16.83 0.61
CA ARG A 196 12.25 -16.80 1.15
C ARG A 196 12.64 -15.38 1.54
N CYS A 197 13.20 -15.22 2.74
CA CYS A 197 13.68 -13.93 3.21
C CYS A 197 15.04 -13.59 2.60
N PHE A 198 15.06 -12.60 1.73
CA PHE A 198 16.30 -12.16 1.06
C PHE A 198 17.24 -11.43 2.03
N THR A 199 16.71 -10.69 3.01
CA THR A 199 17.56 -10.04 4.03
C THR A 199 18.28 -11.09 4.87
N ALA A 200 17.58 -12.11 5.39
CA ALA A 200 18.24 -13.21 6.10
C ALA A 200 19.28 -13.91 5.22
N ARG A 201 18.96 -14.13 3.94
CA ARG A 201 19.88 -14.75 3.00
C ARG A 201 21.14 -13.92 2.77
N ALA A 202 21.04 -12.60 2.71
CA ALA A 202 22.18 -11.69 2.61
C ALA A 202 23.14 -11.82 3.82
N HIS A 203 22.60 -12.20 4.99
CA HIS A 203 23.35 -12.49 6.22
C HIS A 203 23.74 -13.97 6.38
N ASN A 204 23.53 -14.81 5.34
CA ASN A 204 23.75 -16.26 5.39
C ASN A 204 22.92 -16.98 6.48
N LEU A 205 21.77 -16.42 6.84
CA LEU A 205 20.84 -16.99 7.83
C LEU A 205 19.67 -17.70 7.14
N PRO A 206 19.20 -18.82 7.69
CA PRO A 206 17.92 -19.37 7.27
C PRO A 206 16.78 -18.48 7.78
N LYS A 207 15.64 -18.46 7.06
CA LYS A 207 14.48 -17.64 7.42
C LYS A 207 13.99 -17.85 8.86
N ASP A 208 14.10 -19.09 9.35
CA ASP A 208 13.65 -19.46 10.70
C ASP A 208 14.56 -18.95 11.82
N GLN A 209 15.79 -18.60 11.50
CA GLN A 209 16.81 -18.08 12.40
C GLN A 209 17.29 -16.70 11.94
N CYS A 210 16.39 -15.87 11.47
CA CYS A 210 16.75 -14.60 10.84
C CYS A 210 17.16 -13.50 11.85
N ASP A 211 16.97 -13.73 13.16
CA ASP A 211 17.25 -12.79 14.26
C ASP A 211 16.75 -11.35 14.00
N PHE A 212 15.73 -11.25 13.13
CA PHE A 212 15.14 -9.97 12.70
C PHE A 212 16.16 -8.97 12.14
N CYS A 213 17.22 -9.44 11.48
CA CYS A 213 18.27 -8.61 10.88
C CYS A 213 17.74 -7.54 9.89
N CYS A 214 16.51 -7.63 9.44
CA CYS A 214 15.86 -6.56 8.68
C CYS A 214 15.61 -5.27 9.50
N GLY A 215 15.64 -5.34 10.83
CA GLY A 215 15.55 -4.17 11.72
C GLY A 215 16.75 -3.23 11.63
N ASP A 216 17.91 -3.72 11.16
CA ASP A 216 19.10 -2.90 10.94
C ASP A 216 18.98 -1.99 9.70
N TYR A 217 17.92 -2.17 8.90
CA TYR A 217 17.68 -1.49 7.64
C TYR A 217 16.30 -0.80 7.64
N PRO A 218 16.16 0.35 8.28
CA PRO A 218 14.86 1.03 8.45
C PRO A 218 14.17 1.45 7.16
N ASP A 219 14.92 1.56 6.05
CA ASP A 219 14.43 1.80 4.69
C ASP A 219 14.85 0.70 3.69
N GLY A 220 15.12 -0.51 4.21
CA GLY A 220 15.51 -1.68 3.42
C GLY A 220 17.00 -1.76 3.11
N LEU A 221 17.47 -2.95 2.75
CA LEU A 221 18.86 -3.27 2.40
C LEU A 221 19.08 -3.03 0.91
N ALA A 222 19.99 -2.12 0.56
CA ALA A 222 20.34 -1.87 -0.83
C ALA A 222 21.07 -3.06 -1.47
N LEU A 223 20.59 -3.50 -2.63
CA LEU A 223 21.24 -4.48 -3.50
C LEU A 223 21.85 -3.75 -4.68
N LYS A 224 23.16 -3.94 -4.89
CA LYS A 224 23.92 -3.30 -5.96
C LYS A 224 24.41 -4.32 -6.99
N THR A 225 24.67 -3.85 -8.21
CA THR A 225 25.39 -4.61 -9.23
C THR A 225 26.88 -4.72 -8.88
N GLN A 226 27.62 -5.52 -9.66
CA GLN A 226 29.07 -5.61 -9.49
C GLN A 226 29.82 -4.30 -9.79
N GLU A 227 29.19 -3.40 -10.58
CA GLU A 227 29.69 -2.07 -10.90
C GLU A 227 29.24 -1.02 -9.86
N ASP A 228 28.78 -1.44 -8.69
CA ASP A 228 28.34 -0.59 -7.56
C ASP A 228 27.10 0.29 -7.88
N ARG A 229 26.28 -0.08 -8.87
CA ARG A 229 25.03 0.62 -9.18
C ARG A 229 23.89 0.06 -8.35
N ASN A 230 23.07 0.92 -7.78
CA ASN A 230 21.86 0.51 -7.07
C ASN A 230 20.88 -0.19 -8.03
N LEU A 231 20.51 -1.43 -7.73
CA LEU A 231 19.62 -2.26 -8.56
C LEU A 231 18.24 -2.43 -7.92
N PHE A 232 18.21 -2.90 -6.68
CA PHE A 232 17.00 -3.12 -5.90
C PHE A 232 17.18 -2.74 -4.45
N THR A 233 16.09 -2.71 -3.71
CA THR A 233 16.07 -2.67 -2.25
C THR A 233 15.40 -3.94 -1.75
N ILE A 234 16.05 -4.62 -0.82
CA ILE A 234 15.56 -5.85 -0.20
C ILE A 234 14.91 -5.50 1.14
N ASN A 235 13.67 -5.93 1.34
CA ASN A 235 12.91 -5.70 2.54
C ASN A 235 12.31 -7.02 3.05
N GLY A 236 13.10 -7.83 3.74
CA GLY A 236 12.66 -9.15 4.19
C GLY A 236 12.36 -10.09 3.03
N VAL A 237 11.10 -10.42 2.85
CA VAL A 237 10.58 -11.28 1.76
C VAL A 237 10.21 -10.49 0.49
N GLN A 238 10.26 -9.16 0.56
CA GLN A 238 9.91 -8.26 -0.52
C GLN A 238 11.16 -7.73 -1.22
N VAL A 239 11.08 -7.61 -2.55
CA VAL A 239 12.00 -6.86 -3.39
C VAL A 239 11.33 -5.59 -3.85
N GLN A 240 12.00 -4.47 -3.71
CA GLN A 240 11.52 -3.15 -4.09
C GLN A 240 12.46 -2.51 -5.12
N SER A 241 11.99 -1.47 -5.79
CA SER A 241 12.83 -0.62 -6.64
C SER A 241 13.98 0.02 -5.84
N ALA A 242 15.10 0.27 -6.48
CA ALA A 242 16.19 1.05 -5.89
C ALA A 242 15.81 2.53 -5.76
N GLY A 243 15.22 3.10 -6.82
CA GLY A 243 14.67 4.45 -6.84
C GLY A 243 13.30 4.53 -6.18
N HIS A 244 12.87 5.75 -5.91
CA HIS A 244 11.55 6.03 -5.37
C HIS A 244 10.61 6.48 -6.49
N CYS A 245 9.46 5.83 -6.62
CA CYS A 245 8.39 6.33 -7.46
C CYS A 245 7.99 7.71 -6.97
N ASN A 246 7.82 8.65 -7.90
CA ASN A 246 7.31 9.97 -7.63
C ASN A 246 6.41 10.41 -8.80
N LEU A 247 5.11 10.44 -8.57
CA LEU A 247 4.10 10.87 -9.53
C LEU A 247 3.53 12.25 -9.20
N LEU A 248 4.28 13.08 -8.44
CA LEU A 248 3.83 14.43 -8.08
C LEU A 248 3.48 15.25 -9.33
N MET A 249 4.27 15.08 -10.39
CA MET A 249 4.06 15.78 -11.65
C MET A 249 2.91 15.19 -12.51
N ALA A 250 2.37 14.04 -12.15
CA ALA A 250 1.22 13.42 -12.81
C ALA A 250 -0.12 13.74 -12.13
N MET A 251 -0.16 14.65 -11.16
CA MET A 251 -1.36 14.88 -10.34
C MET A 251 -2.55 15.40 -11.15
N GLU A 252 -2.35 16.19 -12.19
CA GLU A 252 -3.41 16.64 -13.08
C GLU A 252 -3.97 15.44 -13.89
N GLU A 253 -3.11 14.64 -14.51
CA GLU A 253 -3.52 13.43 -15.23
C GLU A 253 -4.29 12.45 -14.32
N LEU A 254 -3.81 12.23 -13.07
CA LEU A 254 -4.48 11.39 -12.10
C LEU A 254 -5.89 11.90 -11.77
N SER A 255 -6.05 13.22 -11.68
CA SER A 255 -7.35 13.86 -11.46
C SER A 255 -8.28 13.69 -12.67
N GLU A 256 -7.79 13.90 -13.88
CA GLU A 256 -8.55 13.73 -15.13
C GLU A 256 -8.97 12.29 -15.36
N LEU A 257 -8.14 11.33 -14.97
CA LEU A 257 -8.46 9.91 -14.99
C LEU A 257 -9.51 9.50 -13.93
N GLY A 258 -9.95 10.40 -13.06
CA GLY A 258 -10.93 10.12 -12.03
C GLY A 258 -10.39 9.24 -10.90
N VAL A 259 -9.09 9.37 -10.59
CA VAL A 259 -8.49 8.75 -9.41
C VAL A 259 -9.03 9.42 -8.15
N ASP A 260 -9.47 8.62 -7.19
CA ASP A 260 -10.08 9.12 -5.96
C ASP A 260 -9.04 9.41 -4.87
N ILE A 261 -7.98 8.58 -4.81
CA ILE A 261 -7.04 8.55 -3.69
C ILE A 261 -5.61 8.38 -4.19
N LEU A 262 -4.71 9.18 -3.63
CA LEU A 262 -3.26 9.13 -3.86
C LEU A 262 -2.57 8.47 -2.67
N ARG A 263 -1.84 7.37 -2.92
CA ARG A 263 -1.20 6.55 -1.89
C ARG A 263 0.29 6.88 -1.77
N ILE A 264 0.71 7.29 -0.58
CA ILE A 264 2.11 7.58 -0.23
C ILE A 264 2.62 6.46 0.69
N ALA A 265 3.74 5.82 0.35
CA ALA A 265 4.39 4.85 1.22
C ALA A 265 5.30 5.56 2.24
N PRO A 266 5.20 5.21 3.53
CA PRO A 266 6.06 5.76 4.57
C PRO A 266 7.52 5.39 4.37
N GLN A 267 8.39 6.30 4.77
CA GLN A 267 9.84 6.13 4.90
C GLN A 267 10.27 6.54 6.30
N PHE A 268 11.44 6.12 6.72
CA PHE A 268 11.93 6.40 8.08
C PHE A 268 12.14 7.91 8.31
N GLN A 269 12.48 8.64 7.26
CA GLN A 269 12.66 10.09 7.30
C GLN A 269 11.81 10.77 6.20
N ASP A 270 11.56 12.05 6.37
CA ASP A 270 10.99 12.97 5.37
C ASP A 270 9.57 12.64 4.84
N THR A 271 8.87 11.64 5.39
CA THR A 271 7.49 11.32 4.97
C THR A 271 6.54 12.51 5.13
N GLU A 272 6.69 13.32 6.18
CA GLU A 272 5.87 14.51 6.39
C GLU A 272 6.05 15.54 5.28
N ALA A 273 7.31 15.78 4.84
CA ALA A 273 7.60 16.72 3.76
C ALA A 273 6.92 16.29 2.45
N VAL A 274 6.96 14.99 2.15
CA VAL A 274 6.26 14.41 0.99
C VAL A 274 4.75 14.64 1.08
N VAL A 275 4.14 14.30 2.21
CA VAL A 275 2.70 14.50 2.45
C VAL A 275 2.32 15.96 2.26
N ARG A 276 3.10 16.89 2.78
CA ARG A 276 2.85 18.33 2.65
C ARG A 276 3.01 18.82 1.22
N ALA A 277 3.99 18.30 0.45
CA ALA A 277 4.17 18.64 -0.96
C ALA A 277 2.95 18.21 -1.79
N PHE A 278 2.51 16.95 -1.69
CA PHE A 278 1.31 16.48 -2.38
C PHE A 278 0.05 17.22 -1.95
N ARG A 279 -0.12 17.51 -0.66
CA ARG A 279 -1.26 18.26 -0.14
C ARG A 279 -1.26 19.71 -0.65
N GLY A 280 -0.12 20.36 -0.69
CA GLY A 280 0.01 21.73 -1.20
C GLY A 280 -0.45 21.84 -2.67
N VAL A 281 -0.07 20.85 -3.50
CA VAL A 281 -0.54 20.79 -4.89
C VAL A 281 -2.05 20.51 -4.95
N LEU A 282 -2.57 19.56 -4.17
CA LEU A 282 -4.01 19.24 -4.13
C LEU A 282 -4.88 20.42 -3.73
N ASN A 283 -4.38 21.29 -2.83
CA ASN A 283 -5.09 22.46 -2.38
C ASN A 283 -4.92 23.65 -3.35
N GLY A 284 -4.00 23.59 -4.32
CA GLY A 284 -3.62 24.72 -5.15
C GLY A 284 -2.72 25.75 -4.44
N ASP A 285 -2.11 25.39 -3.30
CA ASP A 285 -1.23 26.26 -2.53
C ASP A 285 0.15 26.44 -3.20
N THR A 286 0.55 25.50 -4.04
CA THR A 286 1.82 25.46 -4.78
C THR A 286 1.66 24.72 -6.11
N THR A 287 2.56 25.02 -7.05
CA THR A 287 2.62 24.28 -8.32
C THR A 287 3.33 22.92 -8.14
N MET A 288 3.08 21.96 -9.03
CA MET A 288 3.75 20.67 -9.04
C MET A 288 5.29 20.82 -9.10
N SER A 289 5.80 21.67 -9.98
CA SER A 289 7.24 21.94 -10.11
C SER A 289 7.83 22.51 -8.82
N ALA A 290 7.23 23.53 -8.24
CA ALA A 290 7.71 24.13 -7.00
C ALA A 290 7.64 23.13 -5.82
N ALA A 291 6.64 22.28 -5.77
CA ALA A 291 6.54 21.22 -4.77
C ALA A 291 7.63 20.16 -4.97
N LEU A 292 7.91 19.74 -6.21
CA LEU A 292 8.98 18.81 -6.53
C LEU A 292 10.36 19.33 -6.11
N ASP A 293 10.63 20.60 -6.32
CA ASP A 293 11.88 21.27 -5.93
C ASP A 293 12.14 21.23 -4.41
N THR A 294 11.08 21.06 -3.61
CA THR A 294 11.23 20.91 -2.14
C THR A 294 11.63 19.51 -1.71
N LEU A 295 11.51 18.52 -2.61
CA LEU A 295 11.77 17.13 -2.32
C LEU A 295 13.15 16.70 -2.85
N SER A 296 13.85 15.91 -2.05
CA SER A 296 15.08 15.26 -2.47
C SER A 296 14.85 13.75 -2.54
N PRO A 297 15.44 13.03 -3.54
CA PRO A 297 15.33 11.58 -3.56
C PRO A 297 15.97 10.98 -2.29
N PRO A 298 15.24 10.11 -1.55
CA PRO A 298 15.76 9.53 -0.31
C PRO A 298 16.90 8.53 -0.54
N SER A 299 17.20 8.20 -1.78
CA SER A 299 18.27 7.26 -2.13
C SER A 299 19.09 7.77 -3.31
N PRO A 300 20.38 7.35 -3.40
CA PRO A 300 21.23 7.66 -4.55
C PRO A 300 20.71 7.13 -5.89
N ALA A 301 19.71 6.25 -5.89
CA ALA A 301 19.09 5.74 -7.10
C ALA A 301 18.09 6.74 -7.74
N GLY A 302 17.80 7.86 -7.06
CA GLY A 302 16.93 8.90 -7.59
C GLY A 302 15.45 8.54 -7.59
N TRP A 303 14.71 9.26 -8.44
CA TRP A 303 13.29 9.04 -8.69
C TRP A 303 13.05 7.99 -9.78
N CYS A 304 11.82 7.48 -9.87
CA CYS A 304 11.34 6.70 -11.00
C CYS A 304 9.84 6.97 -11.25
N ASN A 305 9.42 6.87 -12.52
CA ASN A 305 8.02 7.00 -12.95
C ASN A 305 7.73 6.12 -14.20
N GLY A 306 8.64 5.22 -14.54
CA GLY A 306 8.60 4.49 -15.80
C GLY A 306 7.31 3.69 -16.01
N PHE A 307 6.79 2.99 -15.01
CA PHE A 307 5.55 2.23 -15.15
C PHE A 307 4.35 3.12 -15.52
N TRP A 308 4.26 4.32 -14.94
CA TRP A 308 3.21 5.27 -15.31
C TRP A 308 3.24 5.62 -16.79
N LEU A 309 4.42 5.71 -17.37
CA LEU A 309 4.67 6.08 -18.77
C LEU A 309 4.78 4.89 -19.73
N ASP A 310 4.39 3.69 -19.31
CA ASP A 310 4.53 2.45 -20.10
C ASP A 310 5.98 2.14 -20.47
N LYS A 311 6.92 2.44 -19.57
CA LYS A 311 8.37 2.22 -19.67
C LYS A 311 8.86 1.30 -18.57
N PRO A 312 10.13 0.85 -18.59
CA PRO A 312 10.69 0.09 -17.47
C PRO A 312 10.54 0.85 -16.14
N GLY A 313 10.01 0.20 -15.12
CA GLY A 313 9.49 0.85 -13.90
C GLY A 313 10.50 1.74 -13.16
N MET A 314 11.80 1.42 -13.21
CA MET A 314 12.84 2.18 -12.52
C MET A 314 13.47 3.31 -13.34
N VAL A 315 12.94 3.60 -14.52
CA VAL A 315 13.35 4.75 -15.33
C VAL A 315 12.71 6.01 -14.76
N TRP A 316 13.45 7.11 -14.77
CA TRP A 316 12.95 8.46 -14.54
C TRP A 316 12.91 9.24 -15.85
N GLU A 317 11.75 9.76 -16.19
CA GLU A 317 11.54 10.62 -17.35
C GLU A 317 11.12 12.01 -16.88
N GLU A 318 11.93 12.99 -17.19
CA GLU A 318 11.61 14.41 -16.93
C GLU A 318 10.62 14.99 -17.94
N ALA A 319 10.57 14.41 -19.14
CA ALA A 319 9.84 14.92 -20.31
C ALA A 319 8.30 14.85 -20.23
N MET A 320 7.70 14.54 -19.06
CA MET A 320 6.26 14.74 -18.86
C MET A 320 5.83 16.22 -19.01
N PHE A 321 6.79 17.17 -19.17
CA PHE A 321 6.59 18.59 -18.93
C PHE A 321 6.91 19.50 -20.11
N GLU A 322 7.46 18.96 -21.20
CA GLU A 322 7.90 19.77 -22.35
C GLU A 322 6.94 19.71 -23.56
N GLU A 323 6.01 18.75 -23.65
CA GLU A 323 5.14 18.62 -24.82
C GLU A 323 4.00 19.63 -24.89
N GLU A 324 3.57 20.25 -23.79
CA GLU A 324 2.52 21.27 -23.83
C GLU A 324 3.02 22.67 -24.24
N LEU A 325 4.33 22.94 -24.17
CA LEU A 325 4.89 24.26 -24.56
C LEU A 325 5.16 24.42 -26.05
N ASN A 326 5.05 23.37 -26.86
CA ASN A 326 5.37 23.40 -28.30
C ASN A 326 4.16 23.29 -29.25
N LEU A 327 2.93 23.41 -28.75
CA LEU A 327 1.71 23.39 -29.59
C LEU A 327 1.10 24.77 -29.84
N GLU A 328 1.74 25.86 -29.40
CA GLU A 328 1.35 27.23 -29.76
C GLU A 328 2.53 27.96 -30.42
N ILE A 329 2.86 27.61 -31.68
CA ILE A 329 3.50 28.54 -32.66
C ILE A 329 2.92 28.25 -34.03
#